data_24a2c3239feb66ab5cc94b9ca40ccb79
#
_entry.id   24a2c3239feb66ab5cc94b9ca40ccb79
#
_cell.length_a   1.000
_cell.length_b   1.000
_cell.length_c   1.000
_cell.angle_alpha   90.00
_cell.angle_beta   90.00
_cell.angle_gamma   90.00
#
_symmetry.space_group_name_H-M   'P 1'
#
loop_
_entity.id
_entity.type
_entity.pdbx_description
1 polymer ?
#
loop_
_entity_poly.entity_id
_entity_poly.type
_entity_poly.pdbx_seq_one_letter_code
_entity_poly.pdbx_strand_id
1 'polypeptide(L)'
;MDFPHLANVEGWLVPQALTFTHYFAECFLGDEFDSLEIGVHHGKYFLGIEQITPVPGKCIAVDVFSRQDLNIDNSGLGNKQIFENNIKDWAFAPRRVVVLELDSMDIDPQQLGRNKFGIISIDGGHSREHTFQDLKTAQDLLAPNGLIVLDDILNQDWCGVVTGALDFFNSPYSSRISPVAIGFNKLFITHFSTALARKTQILKSRKDLEGLGIGISKLTPFGGHEIISLV
;
A
#
# COMPACT_ATOMS: atom_id res chain seq x y z
N MET A 1 8.51 -15.57 -2.64
CA MET A 1 7.86 -15.52 -4.00
C MET A 1 8.71 -14.64 -4.89
N ASP A 2 8.80 -14.93 -6.17
CA ASP A 2 9.57 -14.13 -7.13
C ASP A 2 8.61 -13.50 -8.14
N PHE A 3 8.87 -12.26 -8.56
CA PHE A 3 7.99 -11.49 -9.44
C PHE A 3 8.71 -11.04 -10.72
N PRO A 4 9.31 -11.96 -11.52
CA PRO A 4 10.16 -11.60 -12.65
C PRO A 4 9.42 -10.85 -13.76
N HIS A 5 8.12 -11.06 -13.90
CA HIS A 5 7.28 -10.38 -14.90
C HIS A 5 7.17 -8.88 -14.67
N LEU A 6 7.33 -8.39 -13.41
CA LEU A 6 7.25 -6.96 -13.10
C LEU A 6 8.38 -6.14 -13.74
N ALA A 7 9.47 -6.79 -14.17
CA ALA A 7 10.52 -6.12 -14.95
C ALA A 7 10.01 -5.58 -16.30
N ASN A 8 8.97 -6.18 -16.85
CA ASN A 8 8.35 -5.80 -18.12
C ASN A 8 7.29 -4.70 -17.99
N VAL A 9 6.92 -4.34 -16.77
CA VAL A 9 5.92 -3.30 -16.49
C VAL A 9 6.64 -2.00 -16.15
N GLU A 10 6.30 -0.92 -16.86
CA GLU A 10 6.81 0.42 -16.59
C GLU A 10 6.30 0.92 -15.24
N GLY A 11 7.16 1.60 -14.49
CA GLY A 11 6.85 2.17 -13.17
C GLY A 11 7.99 1.97 -12.18
N TRP A 12 7.79 2.49 -10.99
CA TRP A 12 8.80 2.49 -9.93
C TRP A 12 8.46 1.40 -8.89
N LEU A 13 9.45 0.66 -8.48
CA LEU A 13 9.31 -0.37 -7.44
C LEU A 13 10.67 -0.68 -6.84
N VAL A 14 10.79 -0.52 -5.54
CA VAL A 14 11.87 -1.13 -4.77
C VAL A 14 11.46 -2.57 -4.45
N PRO A 15 12.13 -3.60 -4.98
CA PRO A 15 11.69 -4.99 -4.83
C PRO A 15 11.47 -5.42 -3.38
N GLN A 16 12.30 -4.93 -2.45
CA GLN A 16 12.20 -5.24 -1.02
C GLN A 16 10.88 -4.77 -0.41
N ALA A 17 10.27 -3.69 -0.91
CA ALA A 17 8.96 -3.24 -0.45
C ALA A 17 7.87 -4.30 -0.73
N LEU A 18 7.87 -4.87 -1.93
CA LEU A 18 6.94 -5.94 -2.29
C LEU A 18 7.26 -7.25 -1.55
N THR A 19 8.54 -7.57 -1.38
CA THR A 19 8.99 -8.72 -0.60
C THR A 19 8.51 -8.62 0.86
N PHE A 20 8.60 -7.45 1.48
CA PHE A 20 8.09 -7.23 2.84
C PHE A 20 6.56 -7.30 2.90
N THR A 21 5.86 -6.76 1.90
CA THR A 21 4.39 -6.88 1.79
C THR A 21 3.96 -8.36 1.70
N HIS A 22 4.66 -9.15 0.89
CA HIS A 22 4.42 -10.59 0.79
C HIS A 22 4.71 -11.32 2.11
N TYR A 23 5.86 -11.07 2.74
CA TYR A 23 6.19 -11.61 4.05
C TYR A 23 5.12 -11.27 5.09
N PHE A 24 4.62 -10.02 5.10
CA PHE A 24 3.57 -9.62 6.03
C PHE A 24 2.27 -10.39 5.75
N ALA A 25 1.91 -10.56 4.49
CA ALA A 25 0.72 -11.31 4.10
C ALA A 25 0.80 -12.76 4.56
N GLU A 26 1.90 -13.45 4.29
CA GLU A 26 2.12 -14.85 4.73
C GLU A 26 2.08 -15.03 6.25
N CYS A 27 2.64 -14.06 7.00
CA CYS A 27 2.72 -14.17 8.45
C CYS A 27 1.42 -13.79 9.17
N PHE A 28 0.60 -12.91 8.59
CA PHE A 28 -0.41 -12.21 9.36
C PHE A 28 -1.79 -12.15 8.73
N LEU A 29 -1.91 -12.26 7.42
CA LEU A 29 -3.20 -12.27 6.75
C LEU A 29 -3.74 -13.70 6.68
N GLY A 30 -5.06 -13.81 6.62
CA GLY A 30 -5.71 -15.11 6.39
C GLY A 30 -5.76 -15.46 4.91
N ASP A 31 -6.45 -16.55 4.61
CA ASP A 31 -6.58 -17.09 3.24
C ASP A 31 -7.66 -16.38 2.40
N GLU A 32 -8.36 -15.41 2.97
CA GLU A 32 -9.44 -14.68 2.31
C GLU A 32 -9.34 -13.18 2.60
N PHE A 33 -9.01 -12.39 1.59
CA PHE A 33 -9.06 -10.93 1.64
C PHE A 33 -9.08 -10.33 0.23
N ASP A 34 -9.61 -9.12 0.11
CA ASP A 34 -9.47 -8.29 -1.08
C ASP A 34 -8.23 -7.39 -0.95
N SER A 35 -7.74 -6.85 -2.06
CA SER A 35 -6.70 -5.82 -2.08
C SER A 35 -7.14 -4.58 -2.84
N LEU A 36 -6.53 -3.45 -2.50
CA LEU A 36 -6.76 -2.15 -3.10
C LEU A 36 -5.42 -1.46 -3.35
N GLU A 37 -5.27 -0.80 -4.49
CA GLU A 37 -4.24 0.22 -4.70
C GLU A 37 -4.86 1.50 -5.21
N ILE A 38 -4.49 2.62 -4.59
CA ILE A 38 -4.80 3.99 -4.98
C ILE A 38 -3.55 4.54 -5.66
N GLY A 39 -3.68 4.96 -6.95
CA GLY A 39 -2.54 5.34 -7.79
C GLY A 39 -1.83 4.11 -8.35
N VAL A 40 -2.36 3.54 -9.44
CA VAL A 40 -1.81 2.29 -9.99
C VAL A 40 -0.86 2.53 -11.16
N HIS A 41 -0.85 3.73 -11.78
CA HIS A 41 -0.06 4.05 -12.97
C HIS A 41 -0.24 2.97 -14.06
N HIS A 42 0.81 2.20 -14.38
CA HIS A 42 0.76 1.07 -15.33
C HIS A 42 0.68 -0.31 -14.63
N GLY A 43 0.53 -0.34 -13.29
CA GLY A 43 0.21 -1.54 -12.51
C GLY A 43 1.41 -2.31 -11.98
N LYS A 44 2.60 -1.72 -11.89
CA LYS A 44 3.81 -2.47 -11.48
C LYS A 44 3.70 -3.02 -10.05
N TYR A 45 3.36 -2.22 -9.06
CA TYR A 45 3.15 -2.68 -7.70
C TYR A 45 1.83 -3.43 -7.55
N PHE A 46 0.77 -2.97 -8.25
CA PHE A 46 -0.54 -3.59 -8.27
C PHE A 46 -0.50 -5.07 -8.65
N LEU A 47 0.22 -5.44 -9.71
CA LEU A 47 0.38 -6.83 -10.15
C LEU A 47 1.09 -7.70 -9.09
N GLY A 48 2.02 -7.13 -8.35
CA GLY A 48 2.62 -7.80 -7.20
C GLY A 48 1.61 -8.06 -6.08
N ILE A 49 0.80 -7.06 -5.72
CA ILE A 49 -0.28 -7.22 -4.73
C ILE A 49 -1.34 -8.21 -5.24
N GLU A 50 -1.68 -8.15 -6.52
CA GLU A 50 -2.63 -9.07 -7.15
C GLU A 50 -2.17 -10.53 -7.00
N GLN A 51 -0.89 -10.81 -7.22
CA GLN A 51 -0.35 -12.15 -7.07
C GLN A 51 -0.32 -12.62 -5.59
N ILE A 52 -0.17 -11.71 -4.64
CA ILE A 52 -0.21 -12.00 -3.19
C ILE A 52 -1.65 -12.25 -2.71
N THR A 53 -2.63 -11.60 -3.31
CA THR A 53 -4.04 -11.69 -2.91
C THR A 53 -4.59 -13.08 -3.22
N PRO A 54 -5.18 -13.80 -2.24
CA PRO A 54 -5.70 -15.13 -2.49
C PRO A 54 -6.93 -15.10 -3.40
N VAL A 55 -7.13 -16.16 -4.21
CA VAL A 55 -8.37 -16.36 -4.97
C VAL A 55 -9.43 -16.95 -4.02
N PRO A 56 -10.66 -16.39 -3.97
CA PRO A 56 -11.31 -15.51 -4.96
C PRO A 56 -11.29 -14.01 -4.63
N GLY A 57 -10.41 -13.55 -3.78
CA GLY A 57 -10.32 -12.13 -3.39
C GLY A 57 -10.23 -11.18 -4.59
N LYS A 58 -10.91 -10.04 -4.51
CA LYS A 58 -10.89 -9.01 -5.55
C LYS A 58 -9.67 -8.11 -5.39
N CYS A 59 -9.16 -7.61 -6.51
CA CYS A 59 -8.10 -6.61 -6.55
C CYS A 59 -8.66 -5.33 -7.18
N ILE A 60 -8.74 -4.27 -6.40
CA ILE A 60 -9.33 -3.00 -6.83
C ILE A 60 -8.19 -2.05 -7.20
N ALA A 61 -8.22 -1.52 -8.41
CA ALA A 61 -7.31 -0.50 -8.92
C ALA A 61 -8.03 0.84 -9.01
N VAL A 62 -7.53 1.85 -8.33
CA VAL A 62 -8.06 3.22 -8.38
C VAL A 62 -6.99 4.13 -8.95
N ASP A 63 -7.31 4.88 -10.00
CA ASP A 63 -6.42 5.87 -10.59
C ASP A 63 -7.24 6.90 -11.39
N VAL A 64 -6.74 8.11 -11.54
CA VAL A 64 -7.36 9.13 -12.39
C VAL A 64 -7.15 8.86 -13.88
N PHE A 65 -6.15 8.07 -14.24
CA PHE A 65 -5.77 7.67 -15.60
C PHE A 65 -5.85 8.82 -16.62
N SER A 66 -6.88 8.79 -17.50
CA SER A 66 -7.08 9.80 -18.53
C SER A 66 -7.58 11.15 -17.98
N ARG A 67 -8.09 11.18 -16.75
CA ARG A 67 -8.56 12.39 -16.09
C ARG A 67 -7.40 13.20 -15.51
N GLN A 68 -6.43 13.58 -16.35
CA GLN A 68 -5.26 14.34 -15.94
C GLN A 68 -5.58 15.75 -15.43
N ASP A 69 -6.80 16.22 -15.63
CA ASP A 69 -7.36 17.41 -14.99
C ASP A 69 -7.48 17.27 -13.45
N LEU A 70 -7.54 16.04 -12.96
CA LEU A 70 -7.55 15.69 -11.51
C LEU A 70 -6.15 15.41 -10.94
N ASN A 71 -5.14 15.28 -11.79
CA ASN A 71 -3.76 15.03 -11.38
C ASN A 71 -3.10 16.33 -10.90
N ILE A 72 -3.13 16.58 -9.60
CA ILE A 72 -2.77 17.86 -8.98
C ILE A 72 -1.26 18.15 -8.98
N ASP A 73 -0.42 17.14 -9.05
CA ASP A 73 1.04 17.25 -8.94
C ASP A 73 1.79 16.89 -10.25
N ASN A 74 1.03 16.51 -11.28
CA ASN A 74 1.53 16.07 -12.57
C ASN A 74 2.51 14.89 -12.49
N SER A 75 2.42 14.08 -11.44
CA SER A 75 3.17 12.83 -11.30
C SER A 75 2.47 11.69 -12.04
N GLY A 76 3.20 10.61 -12.28
CA GLY A 76 2.67 9.33 -12.71
C GLY A 76 1.59 9.43 -13.80
N LEU A 77 1.94 9.83 -15.01
CA LEU A 77 1.01 9.94 -16.13
C LEU A 77 0.42 8.56 -16.51
N GLY A 78 -0.42 8.02 -15.62
CA GLY A 78 -1.05 6.71 -15.77
C GLY A 78 -1.87 6.60 -17.05
N ASN A 79 -1.77 5.46 -17.72
CA ASN A 79 -2.52 5.16 -18.93
C ASN A 79 -3.37 3.90 -18.74
N LYS A 80 -4.68 4.06 -18.76
CA LYS A 80 -5.63 2.98 -18.53
C LYS A 80 -5.46 1.82 -19.50
N GLN A 81 -5.25 2.10 -20.80
CA GLN A 81 -5.09 1.04 -21.81
C GLN A 81 -3.79 0.25 -21.57
N ILE A 82 -2.70 0.92 -21.18
CA ILE A 82 -1.44 0.24 -20.83
C ILE A 82 -1.66 -0.61 -19.58
N PHE A 83 -2.31 -0.08 -18.55
CA PHE A 83 -2.67 -0.82 -17.34
C PHE A 83 -3.50 -2.07 -17.66
N GLU A 84 -4.59 -1.94 -18.44
CA GLU A 84 -5.46 -3.06 -18.81
C GLU A 84 -4.71 -4.11 -19.63
N ASN A 85 -3.81 -3.71 -20.53
CA ASN A 85 -2.95 -4.64 -21.26
C ASN A 85 -2.00 -5.38 -20.30
N ASN A 86 -1.37 -4.69 -19.35
CA ASN A 86 -0.51 -5.31 -18.36
C ASN A 86 -1.27 -6.31 -17.47
N ILE A 87 -2.52 -5.98 -17.07
CA ILE A 87 -3.39 -6.92 -16.35
C ILE A 87 -3.67 -8.18 -17.19
N LYS A 88 -4.00 -8.01 -18.46
CA LYS A 88 -4.25 -9.13 -19.36
C LYS A 88 -3.04 -10.02 -19.54
N ASP A 89 -1.86 -9.44 -19.64
CA ASP A 89 -0.62 -10.16 -20.00
C ASP A 89 0.07 -10.76 -18.76
N TRP A 90 -0.08 -10.14 -17.57
CA TRP A 90 0.74 -10.47 -16.40
C TRP A 90 -0.02 -10.81 -15.12
N ALA A 91 -1.32 -10.49 -14.99
CA ALA A 91 -2.05 -10.82 -13.77
C ALA A 91 -2.27 -12.33 -13.63
N PHE A 92 -2.17 -12.81 -12.40
CA PHE A 92 -2.42 -14.23 -12.05
C PHE A 92 -3.88 -14.62 -12.30
N ALA A 93 -4.83 -13.74 -11.93
CA ALA A 93 -6.26 -13.95 -12.13
C ALA A 93 -6.95 -12.68 -12.63
N PRO A 94 -6.80 -12.30 -13.92
CA PRO A 94 -7.27 -11.01 -14.46
C PRO A 94 -8.75 -10.70 -14.21
N ARG A 95 -9.60 -11.73 -14.14
CA ARG A 95 -11.06 -11.57 -13.98
C ARG A 95 -11.50 -11.00 -12.63
N ARG A 96 -10.61 -11.00 -11.63
CA ARG A 96 -10.90 -10.46 -10.29
C ARG A 96 -10.46 -9.01 -10.12
N VAL A 97 -9.80 -8.44 -11.14
CA VAL A 97 -9.38 -7.05 -11.14
C VAL A 97 -10.56 -6.16 -11.49
N VAL A 98 -10.78 -5.16 -10.64
CA VAL A 98 -11.82 -4.13 -10.83
C VAL A 98 -11.11 -2.78 -10.94
N VAL A 99 -11.35 -2.08 -12.05
CA VAL A 99 -10.72 -0.78 -12.34
C VAL A 99 -11.73 0.34 -12.08
N LEU A 100 -11.37 1.29 -11.24
CA LEU A 100 -12.13 2.49 -10.92
C LEU A 100 -11.34 3.71 -11.37
N GLU A 101 -11.85 4.41 -12.39
CA GLU A 101 -11.25 5.65 -12.89
C GLU A 101 -11.89 6.86 -12.19
N LEU A 102 -11.29 7.24 -11.04
CA LEU A 102 -11.78 8.33 -10.19
C LEU A 102 -10.65 8.91 -9.32
N ASP A 103 -10.88 10.10 -8.77
CA ASP A 103 -10.04 10.69 -7.74
C ASP A 103 -10.21 9.91 -6.42
N SER A 104 -9.12 9.64 -5.72
CA SER A 104 -9.16 8.96 -4.41
C SER A 104 -9.99 9.71 -3.37
N MET A 105 -10.11 11.02 -3.50
CA MET A 105 -10.98 11.87 -2.67
C MET A 105 -12.47 11.50 -2.78
N ASP A 106 -12.88 10.86 -3.89
CA ASP A 106 -14.26 10.45 -4.17
C ASP A 106 -14.55 8.99 -3.77
N ILE A 107 -13.60 8.28 -3.19
CA ILE A 107 -13.81 6.90 -2.72
C ILE A 107 -14.81 6.90 -1.57
N ASP A 108 -15.93 6.19 -1.75
CA ASP A 108 -16.89 5.89 -0.68
C ASP A 108 -16.59 4.50 -0.06
N PRO A 109 -16.08 4.44 1.19
CA PRO A 109 -15.79 3.17 1.84
C PRO A 109 -17.02 2.26 2.01
N GLN A 110 -18.24 2.80 1.99
CA GLN A 110 -19.46 1.98 2.10
C GLN A 110 -19.70 1.17 0.84
N GLN A 111 -19.38 1.73 -0.34
CA GLN A 111 -19.55 1.05 -1.62
C GLN A 111 -18.49 -0.04 -1.84
N LEU A 112 -17.25 0.20 -1.40
CA LEU A 112 -16.17 -0.79 -1.51
C LEU A 112 -16.25 -1.92 -0.46
N GLY A 113 -16.87 -1.66 0.67
CA GLY A 113 -17.00 -2.62 1.78
C GLY A 113 -15.99 -2.37 2.89
N ARG A 114 -16.49 -1.98 4.06
CA ARG A 114 -15.65 -1.70 5.26
C ARG A 114 -15.00 -2.97 5.79
N ASN A 115 -13.81 -2.84 6.37
CA ASN A 115 -13.05 -3.91 7.05
C ASN A 115 -12.81 -5.17 6.18
N LYS A 116 -12.60 -4.99 4.88
CA LYS A 116 -12.54 -6.09 3.91
C LYS A 116 -11.16 -6.32 3.31
N PHE A 117 -10.36 -5.26 3.20
CA PHE A 117 -9.10 -5.29 2.47
C PHE A 117 -7.95 -5.75 3.36
N GLY A 118 -7.28 -6.84 2.98
CA GLY A 118 -6.08 -7.32 3.66
C GLY A 118 -4.85 -6.51 3.29
N ILE A 119 -4.76 -6.02 2.05
CA ILE A 119 -3.68 -5.14 1.59
C ILE A 119 -4.30 -3.90 0.95
N ILE A 120 -3.83 -2.73 1.39
CA ILE A 120 -4.16 -1.44 0.78
C ILE A 120 -2.86 -0.71 0.49
N SER A 121 -2.57 -0.41 -0.79
CA SER A 121 -1.48 0.48 -1.21
C SER A 121 -2.04 1.88 -1.44
N ILE A 122 -1.33 2.89 -0.97
CA ILE A 122 -1.61 4.31 -1.19
C ILE A 122 -0.41 4.91 -1.91
N ASP A 123 -0.58 5.21 -3.18
CA ASP A 123 0.42 5.78 -4.08
C ASP A 123 -0.26 6.77 -5.06
N GLY A 124 -1.22 7.54 -4.54
CA GLY A 124 -2.04 8.48 -5.28
C GLY A 124 -1.45 9.89 -5.31
N GLY A 125 -2.31 10.91 -5.16
CA GLY A 125 -1.87 12.30 -5.11
C GLY A 125 -0.96 12.60 -3.91
N HIS A 126 0.18 13.27 -4.17
CA HIS A 126 1.24 13.47 -3.16
C HIS A 126 1.03 14.73 -2.31
N SER A 127 -0.19 15.32 -2.34
CA SER A 127 -0.49 16.45 -1.46
C SER A 127 -0.74 15.99 -0.02
N ARG A 128 -0.60 16.93 0.90
CA ARG A 128 -0.93 16.73 2.31
C ARG A 128 -2.38 16.29 2.50
N GLU A 129 -3.29 16.90 1.76
CA GLU A 129 -4.74 16.66 1.82
C GLU A 129 -5.10 15.27 1.29
N HIS A 130 -4.56 14.87 0.13
CA HIS A 130 -4.78 13.52 -0.42
C HIS A 130 -4.26 12.45 0.53
N THR A 131 -3.01 12.56 0.99
CA THR A 131 -2.44 11.58 1.93
C THR A 131 -3.28 11.45 3.20
N PHE A 132 -3.73 12.57 3.76
CA PHE A 132 -4.59 12.54 4.96
C PHE A 132 -5.91 11.83 4.69
N GLN A 133 -6.59 12.17 3.58
CA GLN A 133 -7.88 11.58 3.24
C GLN A 133 -7.74 10.10 2.85
N ASP A 134 -6.71 9.74 2.12
CA ASP A 134 -6.46 8.35 1.70
C ASP A 134 -6.19 7.45 2.92
N LEU A 135 -5.42 7.92 3.90
CA LEU A 135 -5.24 7.21 5.18
C LEU A 135 -6.55 7.05 5.95
N LYS A 136 -7.40 8.06 5.95
CA LYS A 136 -8.72 7.99 6.58
C LYS A 136 -9.64 7.01 5.88
N THR A 137 -9.65 6.99 4.55
CA THR A 137 -10.38 6.04 3.72
C THR A 137 -9.86 4.61 3.91
N ALA A 138 -8.55 4.43 3.83
CA ALA A 138 -7.89 3.14 4.01
C ALA A 138 -8.16 2.54 5.40
N GLN A 139 -8.15 3.36 6.46
CA GLN A 139 -8.50 2.92 7.82
C GLN A 139 -9.90 2.31 7.92
N ASP A 140 -10.87 2.85 7.18
CA ASP A 140 -12.24 2.35 7.16
C ASP A 140 -12.39 1.06 6.35
N LEU A 141 -11.54 0.88 5.35
CA LEU A 141 -11.53 -0.29 4.45
C LEU A 141 -10.71 -1.47 5.00
N LEU A 142 -9.71 -1.19 5.84
CA LEU A 142 -8.74 -2.17 6.31
C LEU A 142 -9.37 -3.30 7.13
N ALA A 143 -9.09 -4.53 6.75
CA ALA A 143 -9.45 -5.72 7.54
C ALA A 143 -8.68 -5.73 8.89
N PRO A 144 -9.19 -6.39 9.95
CA PRO A 144 -8.58 -6.36 11.28
C PRO A 144 -7.10 -6.79 11.34
N ASN A 145 -6.67 -7.66 10.43
CA ASN A 145 -5.27 -8.11 10.31
C ASN A 145 -4.52 -7.44 9.17
N GLY A 146 -5.15 -6.48 8.47
CA GLY A 146 -4.65 -5.91 7.23
C GLY A 146 -3.41 -5.05 7.36
N LEU A 147 -2.84 -4.75 6.21
CA LEU A 147 -1.68 -3.91 5.98
C LEU A 147 -2.04 -2.75 5.05
N ILE A 148 -1.73 -1.52 5.46
CA ILE A 148 -1.66 -0.35 4.58
C ILE A 148 -0.19 -0.10 4.27
N VAL A 149 0.11 0.14 3.00
CA VAL A 149 1.44 0.52 2.50
C VAL A 149 1.31 1.90 1.89
N LEU A 150 1.84 2.91 2.59
CA LEU A 150 1.87 4.29 2.11
C LEU A 150 3.21 4.55 1.41
N ASP A 151 3.17 4.87 0.11
CA ASP A 151 4.36 5.19 -0.67
C ASP A 151 4.84 6.62 -0.46
N ASP A 152 6.02 6.90 -0.96
CA ASP A 152 6.66 8.22 -1.00
C ASP A 152 6.87 8.93 0.35
N ILE A 153 6.84 8.17 1.46
CA ILE A 153 7.00 8.74 2.81
C ILE A 153 8.37 9.37 3.06
N LEU A 154 9.40 8.94 2.32
CA LEU A 154 10.77 9.45 2.41
C LEU A 154 11.22 10.16 1.13
N ASN A 155 10.30 10.47 0.23
CA ASN A 155 10.60 11.13 -1.03
C ASN A 155 10.71 12.65 -0.83
N GLN A 156 11.86 13.20 -1.16
CA GLN A 156 12.15 14.64 -1.03
C GLN A 156 11.30 15.51 -1.96
N ASP A 157 10.84 14.96 -3.09
CA ASP A 157 10.03 15.70 -4.06
C ASP A 157 8.55 15.75 -3.65
N TRP A 158 8.13 14.86 -2.73
CA TRP A 158 6.75 14.68 -2.29
C TRP A 158 6.55 14.91 -0.79
N CYS A 159 7.08 16.02 -0.24
CA CYS A 159 6.95 16.36 1.19
C CYS A 159 5.50 16.43 1.70
N GLY A 160 4.52 16.57 0.81
CA GLY A 160 3.10 16.50 1.14
C GLY A 160 2.72 15.18 1.79
N VAL A 161 3.32 14.08 1.35
CA VAL A 161 3.05 12.73 1.88
C VAL A 161 3.44 12.64 3.36
N VAL A 162 4.68 12.98 3.71
CA VAL A 162 5.11 12.91 5.12
C VAL A 162 4.34 13.88 6.00
N THR A 163 4.00 15.08 5.52
CA THR A 163 3.23 16.05 6.30
C THR A 163 1.78 15.60 6.50
N GLY A 164 1.12 15.07 5.47
CA GLY A 164 -0.23 14.51 5.55
C GLY A 164 -0.31 13.31 6.49
N ALA A 165 0.68 12.41 6.43
CA ALA A 165 0.77 11.27 7.33
C ALA A 165 0.97 11.70 8.80
N LEU A 166 1.87 12.64 9.08
CA LEU A 166 2.07 13.15 10.44
C LEU A 166 0.82 13.85 10.98
N ASP A 167 0.14 14.65 10.17
CA ASP A 167 -1.12 15.28 10.57
C ASP A 167 -2.21 14.25 10.86
N PHE A 168 -2.32 13.22 10.03
CA PHE A 168 -3.26 12.13 10.27
C PHE A 168 -2.97 11.44 11.61
N PHE A 169 -1.72 11.01 11.87
CA PHE A 169 -1.37 10.32 13.11
C PHE A 169 -1.47 11.20 14.36
N ASN A 170 -1.37 12.53 14.23
CA ASN A 170 -1.58 13.48 15.33
C ASN A 170 -3.05 13.90 15.47
N SER A 171 -3.96 13.42 14.62
CA SER A 171 -5.37 13.75 14.67
C SER A 171 -6.20 12.72 15.44
N PRO A 172 -7.41 13.05 15.87
CA PRO A 172 -8.33 12.08 16.49
C PRO A 172 -8.83 11.00 15.50
N TYR A 173 -8.60 11.18 14.21
CA TYR A 173 -9.01 10.21 13.19
C TYR A 173 -8.14 8.95 13.16
N SER A 174 -6.90 8.99 13.65
CA SER A 174 -5.95 7.88 13.59
C SER A 174 -6.18 6.77 14.62
N SER A 175 -7.32 6.73 15.28
CA SER A 175 -7.58 5.86 16.44
C SER A 175 -7.55 4.35 16.13
N ARG A 176 -7.66 3.93 14.87
CA ARG A 176 -7.80 2.52 14.49
C ARG A 176 -6.55 1.89 13.88
N ILE A 177 -5.60 2.70 13.39
CA ILE A 177 -4.39 2.21 12.73
C ILE A 177 -3.13 2.78 13.37
N SER A 178 -2.01 2.08 13.22
CA SER A 178 -0.71 2.46 13.77
C SER A 178 0.41 2.05 12.80
N PRO A 179 1.40 2.91 12.56
CA PRO A 179 2.57 2.55 11.80
C PRO A 179 3.41 1.52 12.58
N VAL A 180 3.99 0.56 11.87
CA VAL A 180 4.81 -0.52 12.45
C VAL A 180 6.22 -0.58 11.89
N ALA A 181 6.41 -0.20 10.62
CA ALA A 181 7.73 -0.19 9.98
C ALA A 181 7.82 0.91 8.93
N ILE A 182 9.06 1.34 8.64
CA ILE A 182 9.40 2.28 7.57
C ILE A 182 10.65 1.78 6.85
N GLY A 183 10.66 1.84 5.53
CA GLY A 183 11.79 1.49 4.68
C GLY A 183 11.38 1.40 3.21
N PHE A 184 12.35 1.41 2.30
CA PHE A 184 12.09 1.27 0.86
C PHE A 184 11.15 2.34 0.31
N ASN A 185 11.24 3.57 0.83
CA ASN A 185 10.35 4.70 0.57
C ASN A 185 8.90 4.50 1.05
N LYS A 186 8.58 3.45 1.82
CA LYS A 186 7.21 3.13 2.26
C LYS A 186 7.06 3.12 3.77
N LEU A 187 5.86 3.50 4.24
CA LEU A 187 5.40 3.34 5.62
C LEU A 187 4.39 2.20 5.68
N PHE A 188 4.67 1.22 6.51
CA PHE A 188 3.83 0.04 6.72
C PHE A 188 2.98 0.24 7.98
N ILE A 189 1.66 0.16 7.82
CA ILE A 189 0.68 0.53 8.83
C ILE A 189 -0.29 -0.64 9.01
N THR A 190 -0.68 -0.95 10.23
CA THR A 190 -1.65 -2.02 10.51
C THR A 190 -2.70 -1.54 11.52
N HIS A 191 -3.65 -2.40 11.84
CA HIS A 191 -4.66 -2.07 12.85
C HIS A 191 -4.01 -1.85 14.22
N PHE A 192 -4.43 -0.81 14.94
CA PHE A 192 -3.83 -0.42 16.22
C PHE A 192 -3.79 -1.58 17.23
N SER A 193 -4.87 -2.36 17.34
CA SER A 193 -4.97 -3.48 18.27
C SER A 193 -3.95 -4.61 18.03
N THR A 194 -3.40 -4.71 16.82
CA THR A 194 -2.43 -5.74 16.44
C THR A 194 -1.00 -5.23 16.30
N ALA A 195 -0.80 -3.91 16.28
CA ALA A 195 0.48 -3.27 15.94
C ALA A 195 1.64 -3.74 16.83
N LEU A 196 1.45 -3.84 18.15
CA LEU A 196 2.51 -4.30 19.06
C LEU A 196 2.89 -5.76 18.79
N ALA A 197 1.91 -6.63 18.59
CA ALA A 197 2.15 -8.04 18.27
C ALA A 197 2.88 -8.20 16.92
N ARG A 198 2.51 -7.41 15.91
CA ARG A 198 3.16 -7.40 14.60
C ARG A 198 4.62 -6.94 14.70
N LYS A 199 4.88 -5.81 15.35
CA LYS A 199 6.26 -5.34 15.59
C LYS A 199 7.10 -6.40 16.32
N THR A 200 6.55 -6.99 17.35
CA THR A 200 7.25 -8.04 18.10
C THR A 200 7.61 -9.24 17.23
N GLN A 201 6.68 -9.69 16.38
CA GLN A 201 6.92 -10.82 15.47
C GLN A 201 7.95 -10.47 14.40
N ILE A 202 7.86 -9.29 13.77
CA ILE A 202 8.83 -8.80 12.78
C ILE A 202 10.25 -8.78 13.38
N LEU A 203 10.40 -8.28 14.61
CA LEU A 203 11.70 -8.26 15.29
C LEU A 203 12.24 -9.66 15.59
N LYS A 204 11.38 -10.62 15.94
CA LYS A 204 11.76 -12.03 16.13
C LYS A 204 12.19 -12.72 14.84
N SER A 205 11.58 -12.36 13.72
CA SER A 205 11.88 -12.92 12.39
C SER A 205 13.03 -12.22 11.67
N ARG A 206 13.91 -11.51 12.39
CA ARG A 206 15.07 -10.78 11.80
C ARG A 206 15.88 -11.65 10.83
N LYS A 207 16.19 -12.90 11.21
CA LYS A 207 17.00 -13.80 10.37
C LYS A 207 16.26 -14.22 9.08
N ASP A 208 14.97 -14.43 9.17
CA ASP A 208 14.15 -14.80 8.01
C ASP A 208 14.09 -13.62 7.03
N LEU A 209 13.91 -12.40 7.55
CA LEU A 209 13.92 -11.17 6.76
C LEU A 209 15.29 -10.91 6.10
N GLU A 210 16.40 -11.12 6.84
CA GLU A 210 17.75 -11.03 6.28
C GLU A 210 17.95 -12.04 5.12
N GLY A 211 17.38 -13.24 5.25
CA GLY A 211 17.35 -14.24 4.16
C GLY A 211 16.55 -13.80 2.93
N LEU A 212 15.64 -12.87 3.09
CA LEU A 212 14.85 -12.24 2.01
C LEU A 212 15.49 -10.92 1.51
N GLY A 213 16.67 -10.56 1.99
CA GLY A 213 17.35 -9.30 1.61
C GLY A 213 16.79 -8.07 2.32
N ILE A 214 16.13 -8.23 3.47
CA ILE A 214 15.54 -7.14 4.26
C ILE A 214 16.25 -7.08 5.62
N GLY A 215 17.00 -6.02 5.86
CA GLY A 215 17.63 -5.76 7.15
C GLY A 215 16.71 -4.98 8.10
N ILE A 216 16.95 -5.14 9.42
CA ILE A 216 16.38 -4.28 10.45
C ILE A 216 17.50 -3.44 11.04
N SER A 217 17.45 -2.12 10.84
CA SER A 217 18.46 -1.19 11.34
C SER A 217 18.23 -0.90 12.83
N LYS A 218 17.11 -0.26 13.17
CA LYS A 218 16.80 0.20 14.54
C LYS A 218 15.30 0.40 14.74
N LEU A 219 14.91 0.70 15.96
CA LEU A 219 13.62 1.33 16.24
C LEU A 219 13.78 2.85 16.09
N THR A 220 12.80 3.51 15.53
CA THR A 220 12.80 4.96 15.28
C THR A 220 11.43 5.57 15.56
N PRO A 221 11.36 6.83 16.07
CA PRO A 221 10.09 7.49 16.28
C PRO A 221 9.49 8.00 14.95
N PHE A 222 8.18 7.86 14.80
CA PHE A 222 7.40 8.44 13.70
C PHE A 222 5.97 8.73 14.18
N GLY A 223 5.50 10.00 14.07
CA GLY A 223 4.13 10.39 14.40
C GLY A 223 3.64 9.97 15.79
N GLY A 224 4.50 10.03 16.82
CA GLY A 224 4.18 9.59 18.18
C GLY A 224 4.27 8.06 18.41
N HIS A 225 4.67 7.30 17.41
CA HIS A 225 4.85 5.85 17.48
C HIS A 225 6.33 5.46 17.38
N GLU A 226 6.72 4.37 18.04
CA GLU A 226 8.00 3.72 17.81
C GLU A 226 7.83 2.64 16.75
N ILE A 227 8.57 2.71 15.65
CA ILE A 227 8.46 1.84 14.48
C ILE A 227 9.80 1.21 14.10
N ILE A 228 9.76 0.14 13.33
CA ILE A 228 10.94 -0.58 12.84
C ILE A 228 11.49 0.10 11.59
N SER A 229 12.79 0.45 11.58
CA SER A 229 13.48 0.93 10.38
C SER A 229 14.03 -0.28 9.60
N LEU A 230 13.53 -0.49 8.39
CA LEU A 230 13.96 -1.52 7.44
C LEU A 230 15.02 -0.95 6.48
N VAL A 231 15.98 -1.79 6.06
CA VAL A 231 17.07 -1.45 5.14
C VAL A 231 17.33 -2.60 4.17
#